data_ffb621b51653e5d7ea3949feef45085f
#
_entry.id   ffb621b51653e5d7ea3949feef45085f
#
_cell.length_a   1.000
_cell.length_b   1.000
_cell.length_c   1.000
_cell.angle_alpha   90.00
_cell.angle_beta   90.00
_cell.angle_gamma   90.00
#
_symmetry.space_group_name_H-M   'P 1'
#
loop_
_entity.id
_entity.type
_entity.pdbx_description
1 polymer ?
#
loop_
_entity_poly.entity_id
_entity_poly.type
_entity_poly.pdbx_seq_one_letter_code
_entity_poly.pdbx_strand_id
1 'polypeptide(L)'
;MATTNEMTTVFQGLEIKEVHLSSIGQSQKILKGTLAISVGGVAYVAGNHTSQYLQVPGADANGALLVWTPQANVRYSQITGGINKTLSVSVVYSASVIDVIVQLATDGAGESTSTAQAVVNAIMAHASASYLVRAIAQGTGLGLASAFTAVLMPVVFVAGISLNTYDNASVAAVTGVPMVFHRGGGIMLAGLSADAPTSAMIGSRMAIVDNITVRATVGFADLTVVLRDITPEGKTFFEIV
;
A
#
# COMPACT_ATOMS: atom_id res chain seq x y z
N MET A 1 11.06 -14.50 -27.98
CA MET A 1 11.94 -14.53 -26.81
C MET A 1 11.42 -13.48 -25.85
N ALA A 2 10.83 -13.87 -24.73
CA ALA A 2 10.43 -12.93 -23.70
C ALA A 2 11.70 -12.42 -23.04
N THR A 3 12.02 -11.15 -23.24
CA THR A 3 13.06 -10.45 -22.48
C THR A 3 12.54 -10.34 -21.04
N THR A 4 13.10 -11.15 -20.16
CA THR A 4 12.96 -10.96 -18.72
C THR A 4 13.59 -9.61 -18.38
N ASN A 5 12.76 -8.59 -18.17
CA ASN A 5 13.20 -7.33 -17.58
C ASN A 5 13.56 -7.61 -16.11
N GLU A 6 14.75 -8.11 -15.88
CA GLU A 6 15.28 -8.24 -14.51
C GLU A 6 15.64 -6.86 -14.01
N MET A 7 15.10 -6.48 -12.85
CA MET A 7 15.59 -5.32 -12.12
C MET A 7 17.00 -5.62 -11.61
N THR A 8 17.97 -4.81 -12.02
CA THR A 8 19.36 -4.96 -11.60
C THR A 8 19.62 -3.99 -10.44
N THR A 9 20.16 -4.53 -9.34
CA THR A 9 20.57 -3.71 -8.20
C THR A 9 21.98 -3.19 -8.45
N VAL A 10 22.14 -1.87 -8.49
CA VAL A 10 23.45 -1.22 -8.59
C VAL A 10 23.84 -0.67 -7.23
N PHE A 11 24.94 -1.13 -6.68
CA PHE A 11 25.44 -0.72 -5.37
C PHE A 11 26.29 0.55 -5.51
N GLN A 12 25.87 1.62 -4.87
CA GLN A 12 26.63 2.88 -4.75
C GLN A 12 26.87 3.23 -3.28
N GLY A 13 27.65 2.40 -2.56
CA GLY A 13 28.14 2.74 -1.24
C GLY A 13 27.11 2.97 -0.13
N LEU A 14 25.87 2.61 -0.34
CA LEU A 14 24.76 2.77 0.60
C LEU A 14 24.52 1.46 1.37
N GLU A 15 24.08 1.58 2.62
CA GLU A 15 23.77 0.43 3.47
C GLU A 15 22.58 -0.35 2.92
N ILE A 16 22.79 -1.63 2.60
CA ILE A 16 21.73 -2.53 2.18
C ILE A 16 21.12 -3.12 3.45
N LYS A 17 19.80 -3.04 3.56
CA LYS A 17 19.05 -3.73 4.60
C LYS A 17 18.40 -4.97 4.01
N GLU A 18 18.61 -6.11 4.67
CA GLU A 18 17.90 -7.33 4.36
C GLU A 18 16.57 -7.34 5.12
N VAL A 19 15.51 -7.69 4.39
CA VAL A 19 14.18 -7.96 4.95
C VAL A 19 13.92 -9.45 4.83
N HIS A 20 13.69 -10.11 5.95
CA HIS A 20 13.38 -11.52 6.02
C HIS A 20 11.87 -11.70 6.20
N LEU A 21 11.23 -12.43 5.30
CA LEU A 21 9.84 -12.85 5.41
C LEU A 21 9.79 -14.38 5.45
N SER A 22 8.84 -14.93 6.19
CA SER A 22 8.72 -16.37 6.43
C SER A 22 7.55 -17.02 5.69
N SER A 23 6.78 -16.25 4.92
CA SER A 23 5.60 -16.77 4.23
C SER A 23 5.37 -16.07 2.90
N ILE A 24 4.97 -16.83 1.89
CA ILE A 24 4.54 -16.36 0.57
C ILE A 24 3.03 -16.51 0.43
N GLY A 25 2.37 -15.51 -0.20
CA GLY A 25 0.93 -15.50 -0.42
C GLY A 25 0.44 -16.65 -1.31
N GLN A 26 -0.84 -16.93 -1.20
CA GLN A 26 -1.51 -17.91 -2.07
C GLN A 26 -1.39 -17.51 -3.55
N SER A 27 -1.21 -18.49 -4.42
CA SER A 27 -1.12 -18.30 -5.86
C SER A 27 -0.09 -17.26 -6.32
N GLN A 28 1.00 -17.07 -5.55
CA GLN A 28 2.04 -16.10 -5.85
C GLN A 28 3.30 -16.76 -6.42
N LYS A 29 3.94 -16.09 -7.38
CA LYS A 29 5.29 -16.42 -7.84
C LYS A 29 6.12 -15.15 -7.86
N ILE A 30 7.09 -15.07 -6.95
CA ILE A 30 8.00 -13.92 -6.82
C ILE A 30 9.28 -14.30 -7.53
N LEU A 31 9.59 -13.63 -8.63
CA LEU A 31 10.79 -13.89 -9.41
C LEU A 31 12.00 -13.17 -8.81
N LYS A 32 13.17 -13.75 -8.95
CA LYS A 32 14.44 -13.08 -8.62
C LYS A 32 14.53 -11.74 -9.36
N GLY A 33 14.98 -10.70 -8.67
CA GLY A 33 15.15 -9.36 -9.22
C GLY A 33 13.85 -8.54 -9.35
N THR A 34 12.69 -9.03 -8.87
CA THR A 34 11.44 -8.29 -8.91
C THR A 34 11.04 -7.74 -7.54
N LEU A 35 10.21 -6.68 -7.55
CA LEU A 35 9.66 -6.07 -6.34
C LEU A 35 8.64 -6.99 -5.67
N ALA A 36 8.76 -7.09 -4.34
CA ALA A 36 7.77 -7.73 -3.49
C ALA A 36 7.23 -6.76 -2.44
N ILE A 37 5.99 -6.99 -2.05
CA ILE A 37 5.25 -6.24 -1.03
C ILE A 37 4.99 -7.19 0.14
N SER A 38 5.14 -6.70 1.37
CA SER A 38 4.68 -7.41 2.56
C SER A 38 3.29 -6.91 2.96
N VAL A 39 2.36 -7.82 3.16
CA VAL A 39 1.04 -7.55 3.76
C VAL A 39 0.89 -8.45 4.99
N GLY A 40 0.87 -7.85 6.18
CA GLY A 40 0.78 -8.61 7.43
C GLY A 40 1.91 -9.62 7.65
N GLY A 41 3.12 -9.36 7.11
CA GLY A 41 4.26 -10.28 7.19
C GLY A 41 4.32 -11.37 6.12
N VAL A 42 3.35 -11.39 5.21
CA VAL A 42 3.29 -12.32 4.06
C VAL A 42 3.76 -11.62 2.80
N ALA A 43 4.63 -12.25 2.00
CA ALA A 43 5.13 -11.68 0.75
C ALA A 43 4.16 -11.90 -0.41
N TYR A 44 3.96 -10.85 -1.20
CA TYR A 44 3.17 -10.84 -2.43
C TYR A 44 3.95 -10.17 -3.56
N VAL A 45 3.64 -10.54 -4.79
CA VAL A 45 4.11 -9.80 -5.97
C VAL A 45 3.49 -8.39 -5.94
N ALA A 46 4.31 -7.37 -6.17
CA ALA A 46 3.78 -6.00 -6.30
C ALA A 46 2.75 -5.95 -7.44
N GLY A 47 1.61 -5.28 -7.18
CA GLY A 47 0.44 -5.28 -8.08
C GLY A 47 -0.65 -6.31 -7.72
N ASN A 48 -0.30 -7.45 -7.08
CA ASN A 48 -1.25 -8.52 -6.71
C ASN A 48 -1.56 -8.61 -5.21
N HIS A 49 -1.42 -7.53 -4.48
CA HIS A 49 -1.51 -7.53 -3.00
C HIS A 49 -2.75 -6.80 -2.46
N THR A 50 -3.46 -6.02 -3.27
CA THR A 50 -4.58 -5.17 -2.80
C THR A 50 -5.78 -5.96 -2.30
N SER A 51 -5.98 -7.19 -2.79
CA SER A 51 -7.01 -8.10 -2.28
C SER A 51 -6.79 -8.54 -0.82
N GLN A 52 -5.60 -8.29 -0.27
CA GLN A 52 -5.22 -8.62 1.10
C GLN A 52 -5.38 -7.44 2.07
N TYR A 53 -5.82 -6.29 1.56
CA TYR A 53 -6.14 -5.14 2.41
C TYR A 53 -7.41 -5.38 3.22
N LEU A 54 -7.54 -4.67 4.34
CA LEU A 54 -8.76 -4.76 5.15
C LEU A 54 -9.94 -4.18 4.36
N GLN A 55 -10.91 -5.03 4.09
CA GLN A 55 -12.17 -4.66 3.45
C GLN A 55 -13.10 -4.03 4.47
N VAL A 56 -13.49 -2.78 4.26
CA VAL A 56 -14.49 -2.08 5.05
C VAL A 56 -15.75 -2.00 4.20
N PRO A 57 -16.83 -2.70 4.56
CA PRO A 57 -18.05 -2.71 3.76
C PRO A 57 -18.73 -1.32 3.76
N GLY A 58 -19.38 -1.00 2.67
CA GLY A 58 -20.31 0.13 2.56
C GLY A 58 -21.76 -0.35 2.52
N ALA A 59 -22.70 0.58 2.35
CA ALA A 59 -24.10 0.26 2.11
C ALA A 59 -24.29 -0.46 0.75
N ASP A 60 -23.36 -0.24 -0.18
CA ASP A 60 -23.25 -0.92 -1.47
C ASP A 60 -21.76 -1.07 -1.86
N ALA A 61 -21.50 -1.66 -3.04
CA ALA A 61 -20.15 -1.88 -3.54
C ALA A 61 -19.36 -0.57 -3.77
N ASN A 62 -20.04 0.55 -4.05
CA ASN A 62 -19.41 1.85 -4.26
C ASN A 62 -19.16 2.62 -2.95
N GLY A 63 -19.73 2.15 -1.84
CA GLY A 63 -19.52 2.69 -0.49
C GLY A 63 -18.43 1.97 0.30
N ALA A 64 -17.88 0.89 -0.24
CA ALA A 64 -16.84 0.10 0.40
C ALA A 64 -15.46 0.77 0.29
N LEU A 65 -14.58 0.43 1.24
CA LEU A 65 -13.19 0.90 1.29
C LEU A 65 -12.23 -0.29 1.40
N LEU A 66 -11.03 -0.12 0.84
CA LEU A 66 -9.85 -0.89 1.22
C LEU A 66 -8.97 -0.03 2.10
N VAL A 67 -8.58 -0.53 3.27
CA VAL A 67 -7.72 0.20 4.19
C VAL A 67 -6.52 -0.63 4.64
N TRP A 68 -5.41 0.03 4.89
CA TRP A 68 -4.18 -0.56 5.37
C TRP A 68 -3.31 0.49 6.07
N THR A 69 -2.26 0.05 6.73
CA THR A 69 -1.36 0.91 7.50
C THR A 69 0.10 0.62 7.18
N PRO A 70 1.00 1.62 7.19
CA PRO A 70 2.44 1.40 7.18
C PRO A 70 3.02 1.06 8.57
N GLN A 71 2.22 1.14 9.64
CA GLN A 71 2.66 0.95 11.03
C GLN A 71 1.94 -0.22 11.71
N ALA A 72 2.64 -0.90 12.62
CA ALA A 72 2.02 -1.91 13.47
C ALA A 72 1.07 -1.30 14.51
N ASN A 73 0.15 -2.13 15.01
CA ASN A 73 -0.77 -1.81 16.09
C ASN A 73 -1.71 -0.63 15.83
N VAL A 74 -2.10 -0.39 14.58
CA VAL A 74 -3.11 0.60 14.21
C VAL A 74 -4.44 -0.11 13.96
N ARG A 75 -5.50 0.31 14.68
CA ARG A 75 -6.88 -0.13 14.46
C ARG A 75 -7.65 0.94 13.70
N TYR A 76 -8.57 0.50 12.89
CA TYR A 76 -9.49 1.34 12.14
C TYR A 76 -10.93 1.02 12.47
N SER A 77 -11.76 2.05 12.61
CA SER A 77 -13.21 1.93 12.80
C SER A 77 -13.97 3.08 12.15
N GLN A 78 -15.24 2.82 11.82
CA GLN A 78 -16.21 3.83 11.39
C GLN A 78 -17.43 3.78 12.31
N ILE A 79 -17.86 4.93 12.81
CA ILE A 79 -19.00 5.03 13.72
C ILE A 79 -20.02 6.05 13.19
N THR A 80 -21.30 5.78 13.43
CA THR A 80 -22.40 6.73 13.12
C THR A 80 -22.78 7.61 14.32
N GLY A 81 -22.50 7.17 15.54
CA GLY A 81 -22.48 7.92 16.81
C GLY A 81 -23.60 8.93 17.12
N GLY A 82 -24.80 8.83 16.51
CA GLY A 82 -25.96 9.70 16.76
C GLY A 82 -26.47 10.43 15.51
N ILE A 83 -27.45 11.33 15.72
CA ILE A 83 -28.10 12.09 14.64
C ILE A 83 -27.34 13.37 14.30
N ASN A 84 -27.47 13.85 13.06
CA ASN A 84 -26.90 15.11 12.56
C ASN A 84 -25.41 15.28 12.87
N LYS A 85 -24.62 14.21 12.80
CA LYS A 85 -23.17 14.28 12.97
C LYS A 85 -22.49 14.78 11.71
N THR A 86 -21.34 15.43 11.89
CA THR A 86 -20.45 15.81 10.78
C THR A 86 -19.37 14.77 10.61
N LEU A 87 -18.93 14.57 9.36
CA LEU A 87 -17.79 13.70 9.06
C LEU A 87 -16.53 14.25 9.73
N SER A 88 -15.89 13.43 10.55
CA SER A 88 -14.63 13.79 11.21
C SER A 88 -13.76 12.56 11.45
N VAL A 89 -12.48 12.80 11.62
CA VAL A 89 -11.50 11.75 11.93
C VAL A 89 -10.83 12.11 13.25
N SER A 90 -10.62 11.13 14.10
CA SER A 90 -9.86 11.26 15.34
C SER A 90 -8.83 10.15 15.47
N VAL A 91 -7.74 10.47 16.16
CA VAL A 91 -6.66 9.51 16.46
C VAL A 91 -6.46 9.47 17.97
N VAL A 92 -6.59 8.28 18.53
CA VAL A 92 -6.41 8.04 19.98
C VAL A 92 -5.19 7.13 20.17
N TYR A 93 -4.21 7.64 20.90
CA TYR A 93 -3.00 6.88 21.23
C TYR A 93 -3.16 6.23 22.59
N SER A 94 -2.97 4.92 22.65
CA SER A 94 -2.88 4.14 23.89
C SER A 94 -1.52 3.45 23.99
N ALA A 95 -1.20 2.82 25.10
CA ALA A 95 0.11 2.20 25.34
C ALA A 95 0.44 1.07 24.32
N SER A 96 -0.55 0.40 23.77
CA SER A 96 -0.35 -0.78 22.91
C SER A 96 -0.97 -0.66 21.52
N VAL A 97 -1.85 0.31 21.30
CA VAL A 97 -2.64 0.43 20.07
C VAL A 97 -2.92 1.91 19.75
N ILE A 98 -2.96 2.23 18.49
CA ILE A 98 -3.39 3.52 17.95
C ILE A 98 -4.75 3.30 17.29
N ASP A 99 -5.78 3.98 17.77
CA ASP A 99 -7.12 3.93 17.19
C ASP A 99 -7.34 5.09 16.24
N VAL A 100 -7.66 4.80 14.98
CA VAL A 100 -8.13 5.76 14.00
C VAL A 100 -9.64 5.55 13.85
N ILE A 101 -10.40 6.54 14.30
CA ILE A 101 -11.85 6.50 14.37
C ILE A 101 -12.42 7.53 13.39
N VAL A 102 -13.22 7.07 12.44
CA VAL A 102 -13.96 7.94 11.52
C VAL A 102 -15.39 8.04 12.02
N GLN A 103 -15.78 9.24 12.48
CA GLN A 103 -17.19 9.59 12.69
C GLN A 103 -17.81 9.90 11.34
N LEU A 104 -18.73 9.07 10.87
CA LEU A 104 -19.48 9.32 9.64
C LEU A 104 -20.46 10.47 9.85
N ALA A 105 -20.68 11.28 8.83
CA ALA A 105 -21.80 12.21 8.83
C ALA A 105 -23.11 11.42 8.85
N THR A 106 -24.10 11.92 9.61
CA THR A 106 -25.41 11.29 9.74
C THR A 106 -26.52 12.29 9.55
N ASP A 107 -27.66 11.82 9.10
CA ASP A 107 -28.91 12.60 9.01
C ASP A 107 -29.67 12.68 10.34
N GLY A 108 -30.90 13.21 10.31
CA GLY A 108 -31.79 13.29 11.46
C GLY A 108 -32.32 11.96 12.00
N ALA A 109 -32.16 10.87 11.24
CA ALA A 109 -32.47 9.51 11.66
C ALA A 109 -31.23 8.77 12.20
N GLY A 110 -30.02 9.35 12.07
CA GLY A 110 -28.76 8.74 12.45
C GLY A 110 -28.14 7.83 11.38
N GLU A 111 -28.70 7.83 10.17
CA GLU A 111 -28.18 7.06 9.05
C GLU A 111 -26.97 7.76 8.40
N SER A 112 -26.00 6.98 7.94
CA SER A 112 -24.80 7.54 7.30
C SER A 112 -25.14 8.29 6.01
N THR A 113 -24.58 9.50 5.89
CA THR A 113 -24.62 10.31 4.66
C THR A 113 -23.23 10.51 4.03
N SER A 114 -22.19 9.93 4.64
CA SER A 114 -20.81 10.01 4.13
C SER A 114 -20.59 9.03 2.98
N THR A 115 -20.11 9.52 1.83
CA THR A 115 -19.62 8.62 0.77
C THR A 115 -18.25 8.05 1.09
N ALA A 116 -17.89 6.91 0.49
CA ALA A 116 -16.57 6.32 0.63
C ALA A 116 -15.44 7.30 0.25
N GLN A 117 -15.61 8.05 -0.83
CA GLN A 117 -14.64 9.06 -1.25
C GLN A 117 -14.51 10.20 -0.25
N ALA A 118 -15.62 10.62 0.38
CA ALA A 118 -15.58 11.66 1.43
C ALA A 118 -14.78 11.18 2.65
N VAL A 119 -14.93 9.91 3.03
CA VAL A 119 -14.13 9.28 4.11
C VAL A 119 -12.64 9.27 3.76
N VAL A 120 -12.26 8.84 2.55
CA VAL A 120 -10.86 8.89 2.09
C VAL A 120 -10.32 10.31 2.19
N ASN A 121 -11.05 11.30 1.69
CA ASN A 121 -10.64 12.70 1.72
C ASN A 121 -10.47 13.23 3.15
N ALA A 122 -11.35 12.84 4.08
CA ALA A 122 -11.26 13.21 5.49
C ALA A 122 -10.01 12.61 6.16
N ILE A 123 -9.68 11.35 5.87
CA ILE A 123 -8.44 10.71 6.36
C ILE A 123 -7.20 11.45 5.81
N MET A 124 -7.18 11.76 4.52
CA MET A 124 -6.08 12.49 3.88
C MET A 124 -5.87 13.89 4.47
N ALA A 125 -6.96 14.59 4.79
CA ALA A 125 -6.90 15.95 5.34
C ALA A 125 -6.50 15.98 6.82
N HIS A 126 -6.63 14.86 7.56
CA HIS A 126 -6.30 14.81 8.97
C HIS A 126 -4.80 14.61 9.20
N ALA A 127 -4.14 15.56 9.89
CA ALA A 127 -2.69 15.61 10.03
C ALA A 127 -2.04 14.29 10.52
N SER A 128 -2.62 13.64 11.54
CA SER A 128 -2.06 12.38 12.07
C SER A 128 -2.56 11.15 11.32
N ALA A 129 -3.87 11.09 10.99
CA ALA A 129 -4.44 9.90 10.35
C ALA A 129 -3.86 9.65 8.96
N SER A 130 -3.50 10.70 8.21
CA SER A 130 -2.88 10.59 6.89
C SER A 130 -1.52 9.86 6.89
N TYR A 131 -0.82 9.78 8.01
CA TYR A 131 0.41 8.99 8.17
C TYR A 131 0.14 7.56 8.64
N LEU A 132 -0.97 7.34 9.34
CA LEU A 132 -1.31 6.06 9.98
C LEU A 132 -2.15 5.15 9.10
N VAL A 133 -3.02 5.74 8.26
CA VAL A 133 -3.98 5.00 7.43
C VAL A 133 -3.80 5.37 5.97
N ARG A 134 -3.85 4.36 5.13
CA ARG A 134 -4.05 4.49 3.69
C ARG A 134 -5.41 3.91 3.36
N ALA A 135 -6.15 4.57 2.50
CA ALA A 135 -7.50 4.17 2.14
C ALA A 135 -7.77 4.38 0.64
N ILE A 136 -8.51 3.45 0.05
CA ILE A 136 -8.98 3.51 -1.34
C ILE A 136 -10.48 3.28 -1.33
N ALA A 137 -11.25 4.19 -1.92
CA ALA A 137 -12.67 3.96 -2.16
C ALA A 137 -12.86 2.95 -3.30
N GLN A 138 -13.77 2.00 -3.10
CA GLN A 138 -14.09 1.00 -4.11
C GLN A 138 -15.11 1.51 -5.13
N GLY A 139 -15.08 0.96 -6.33
CA GLY A 139 -15.97 1.35 -7.42
C GLY A 139 -15.87 2.85 -7.74
N THR A 140 -17.01 3.55 -7.76
CA THR A 140 -17.04 5.01 -7.98
C THR A 140 -16.71 5.82 -6.74
N GLY A 141 -16.72 5.21 -5.54
CA GLY A 141 -16.55 5.88 -4.26
C GLY A 141 -17.73 6.77 -3.84
N LEU A 142 -18.81 6.80 -4.61
CA LEU A 142 -19.99 7.62 -4.37
C LEU A 142 -21.06 6.95 -3.49
N GLY A 143 -20.94 5.64 -3.26
CA GLY A 143 -21.80 4.90 -2.34
C GLY A 143 -21.55 5.30 -0.89
N LEU A 144 -22.54 5.06 -0.04
CA LEU A 144 -22.46 5.43 1.38
C LEU A 144 -21.58 4.46 2.17
N ALA A 145 -20.70 5.03 2.97
CA ALA A 145 -19.92 4.29 3.95
C ALA A 145 -20.82 3.85 5.11
N SER A 146 -20.51 2.68 5.69
CA SER A 146 -21.27 2.11 6.81
C SER A 146 -20.43 2.07 8.08
N ALA A 147 -21.09 1.95 9.24
CA ALA A 147 -20.40 1.69 10.50
C ALA A 147 -19.55 0.41 10.41
N PHE A 148 -18.36 0.45 11.00
CA PHE A 148 -17.41 -0.65 10.97
C PHE A 148 -16.72 -0.77 12.33
N THR A 149 -16.77 -1.95 12.92
CA THR A 149 -16.16 -2.22 14.23
C THR A 149 -14.62 -2.12 14.15
N ALA A 150 -13.99 -1.67 15.23
CA ALA A 150 -12.54 -1.51 15.29
C ALA A 150 -11.79 -2.83 15.05
N VAL A 151 -10.96 -2.84 14.01
CA VAL A 151 -10.13 -3.98 13.60
C VAL A 151 -8.68 -3.52 13.38
N LEU A 152 -7.72 -4.35 13.77
CA LEU A 152 -6.30 -4.13 13.44
C LEU A 152 -6.12 -4.19 11.93
N MET A 153 -5.50 -3.15 11.37
CA MET A 153 -5.20 -3.10 9.95
C MET A 153 -3.98 -3.96 9.59
N PRO A 154 -3.96 -4.54 8.38
CA PRO A 154 -2.75 -5.18 7.88
C PRO A 154 -1.65 -4.13 7.68
N VAL A 155 -0.44 -4.44 8.15
CA VAL A 155 0.75 -3.63 7.90
C VAL A 155 1.24 -3.92 6.49
N VAL A 156 1.37 -2.87 5.68
CA VAL A 156 1.80 -3.00 4.29
C VAL A 156 3.03 -2.14 4.05
N PHE A 157 4.06 -2.75 3.50
CA PHE A 157 5.29 -2.06 3.11
C PHE A 157 5.96 -2.75 1.91
N VAL A 158 6.80 -2.02 1.20
CA VAL A 158 7.66 -2.59 0.15
C VAL A 158 8.71 -3.47 0.82
N ALA A 159 8.63 -4.79 0.62
CA ALA A 159 9.60 -5.72 1.19
C ALA A 159 10.98 -5.54 0.58
N GLY A 160 11.05 -5.32 -0.72
CA GLY A 160 12.31 -5.13 -1.42
C GLY A 160 12.37 -5.89 -2.74
N ILE A 161 13.60 -6.07 -3.24
CA ILE A 161 13.88 -6.91 -4.41
C ILE A 161 14.17 -8.33 -3.93
N SER A 162 13.53 -9.28 -4.55
CA SER A 162 13.76 -10.69 -4.27
C SER A 162 15.14 -11.15 -4.72
N LEU A 163 15.90 -11.81 -3.84
CA LEU A 163 17.20 -12.40 -4.15
C LEU A 163 17.10 -13.74 -4.85
N ASN A 164 15.96 -14.41 -4.73
CA ASN A 164 15.71 -15.73 -5.31
C ASN A 164 14.31 -15.77 -5.93
N THR A 165 14.07 -16.79 -6.74
CA THR A 165 12.71 -17.11 -7.19
C THR A 165 12.02 -17.94 -6.13
N TYR A 166 10.83 -17.51 -5.70
CA TYR A 166 9.94 -18.21 -4.77
C TYR A 166 8.65 -18.55 -5.49
N ASP A 167 8.25 -19.81 -5.50
CA ASP A 167 7.09 -20.28 -6.27
C ASP A 167 6.05 -20.92 -5.38
N ASN A 168 4.89 -20.29 -5.30
CA ASN A 168 3.67 -20.77 -4.65
C ASN A 168 2.46 -20.67 -5.61
N ALA A 169 2.72 -20.58 -6.93
CA ALA A 169 1.71 -20.28 -7.94
C ALA A 169 0.58 -21.31 -7.99
N SER A 170 0.87 -22.58 -7.70
CA SER A 170 -0.11 -23.67 -7.72
C SER A 170 -0.79 -23.92 -6.37
N VAL A 171 -0.41 -23.19 -5.32
CA VAL A 171 -0.93 -23.41 -3.95
C VAL A 171 -1.94 -22.35 -3.59
N ALA A 172 -3.17 -22.77 -3.27
CA ALA A 172 -4.29 -21.88 -2.91
C ALA A 172 -4.22 -21.36 -1.46
N ALA A 173 -3.16 -21.65 -0.73
CA ALA A 173 -2.96 -21.21 0.65
C ALA A 173 -1.63 -20.47 0.81
N VAL A 174 -1.52 -19.67 1.88
CA VAL A 174 -0.24 -19.09 2.30
C VAL A 174 0.70 -20.23 2.71
N THR A 175 1.92 -20.21 2.19
CA THR A 175 2.93 -21.26 2.47
C THR A 175 4.12 -20.67 3.20
N GLY A 176 4.61 -21.36 4.21
CA GLY A 176 5.83 -21.01 4.93
C GLY A 176 7.06 -21.25 4.04
N VAL A 177 7.68 -20.17 3.57
CA VAL A 177 8.92 -20.21 2.78
C VAL A 177 9.82 -19.08 3.28
N PRO A 178 11.01 -19.39 3.79
CA PRO A 178 11.97 -18.36 4.19
C PRO A 178 12.45 -17.60 2.96
N MET A 179 12.27 -16.28 2.99
CA MET A 179 12.59 -15.39 1.87
C MET A 179 13.45 -14.23 2.33
N VAL A 180 14.35 -13.78 1.47
CA VAL A 180 15.22 -12.62 1.70
C VAL A 180 15.02 -11.61 0.58
N PHE A 181 14.84 -10.36 0.97
CA PHE A 181 14.67 -9.22 0.08
C PHE A 181 15.70 -8.15 0.42
N HIS A 182 16.24 -7.46 -0.58
CA HIS A 182 17.06 -6.27 -0.36
C HIS A 182 16.20 -5.01 -0.35
N ARG A 183 16.36 -4.20 0.69
CA ARG A 183 15.68 -2.92 0.88
C ARG A 183 16.68 -1.86 1.35
N GLY A 184 16.44 -0.61 0.97
CA GLY A 184 17.31 0.53 1.30
C GLY A 184 18.65 0.45 0.58
N GLY A 185 19.43 1.51 0.56
CA GLY A 185 20.81 1.53 0.09
C GLY A 185 21.11 1.06 -1.33
N GLY A 186 20.23 0.33 -1.97
CA GLY A 186 20.38 -0.16 -3.33
C GLY A 186 19.58 0.69 -4.32
N ILE A 187 20.18 1.04 -5.45
CA ILE A 187 19.50 1.68 -6.57
C ILE A 187 19.08 0.57 -7.54
N MET A 188 17.80 0.55 -7.85
CA MET A 188 17.21 -0.44 -8.75
C MET A 188 16.98 0.15 -10.11
N LEU A 189 17.25 -0.65 -11.16
CA LEU A 189 16.82 -0.35 -12.50
C LEU A 189 15.38 -0.84 -12.68
N ALA A 190 14.44 0.07 -12.87
CA ALA A 190 13.04 -0.26 -13.11
C ALA A 190 12.73 -0.35 -14.60
N GLY A 191 11.68 -1.11 -14.92
CA GLY A 191 11.05 -1.09 -16.22
C GLY A 191 10.38 0.26 -16.53
N LEU A 192 9.83 0.36 -17.74
CA LEU A 192 9.16 1.57 -18.22
C LEU A 192 7.95 1.92 -17.36
N SER A 193 7.79 3.18 -17.06
CA SER A 193 6.60 3.74 -16.39
C SER A 193 5.53 4.14 -17.40
N ALA A 194 4.26 4.10 -16.99
CA ALA A 194 3.13 4.52 -17.83
C ALA A 194 3.17 6.03 -18.14
N ASP A 195 3.65 6.85 -17.21
CA ASP A 195 4.01 8.25 -17.36
C ASP A 195 5.51 8.37 -17.04
N ALA A 196 6.32 8.51 -18.07
CA ALA A 196 7.77 8.47 -17.96
C ALA A 196 8.32 9.53 -16.99
N PRO A 197 9.15 9.13 -15.99
CA PRO A 197 9.80 10.09 -15.11
C PRO A 197 10.75 11.00 -15.92
N THR A 198 10.87 12.24 -15.48
CA THR A 198 11.81 13.22 -16.03
C THR A 198 12.94 13.51 -15.07
N SER A 199 14.06 14.05 -15.56
CA SER A 199 15.20 14.43 -14.70
C SER A 199 14.82 15.44 -13.62
N ALA A 200 13.81 16.28 -13.84
CA ALA A 200 13.29 17.21 -12.84
C ALA A 200 12.62 16.48 -11.63
N MET A 201 12.28 15.21 -11.76
CA MET A 201 11.66 14.40 -10.72
C MET A 201 12.68 13.60 -9.88
N ILE A 202 13.98 13.72 -10.16
CA ILE A 202 15.02 13.07 -9.35
C ILE A 202 14.89 13.54 -7.89
N GLY A 203 14.86 12.59 -6.96
CA GLY A 203 14.57 12.82 -5.55
C GLY A 203 13.09 12.73 -5.17
N SER A 204 12.18 12.70 -6.15
CA SER A 204 10.75 12.57 -5.90
C SER A 204 10.32 11.11 -5.70
N ARG A 205 9.18 10.93 -5.03
CA ARG A 205 8.54 9.61 -4.90
C ARG A 205 7.84 9.23 -6.20
N MET A 206 7.93 7.95 -6.54
CA MET A 206 7.24 7.30 -7.66
C MET A 206 6.33 6.21 -7.14
N ALA A 207 5.13 6.10 -7.70
CA ALA A 207 4.19 5.04 -7.34
C ALA A 207 4.58 3.70 -7.98
N ILE A 208 4.49 2.62 -7.22
CA ILE A 208 4.66 1.25 -7.72
C ILE A 208 3.37 0.83 -8.41
N VAL A 209 3.46 0.45 -9.68
CA VAL A 209 2.33 -0.08 -10.47
C VAL A 209 2.28 -1.60 -10.37
N ASP A 210 3.42 -2.25 -10.59
CA ASP A 210 3.58 -3.70 -10.52
C ASP A 210 5.01 -4.07 -10.05
N ASN A 211 5.40 -5.31 -10.22
CA ASN A 211 6.68 -5.83 -9.75
C ASN A 211 7.93 -5.31 -10.49
N ILE A 212 7.76 -4.58 -11.59
CA ILE A 212 8.84 -4.00 -12.41
C ILE A 212 8.56 -2.58 -12.90
N THR A 213 7.33 -2.07 -12.70
CA THR A 213 6.87 -0.80 -13.27
C THR A 213 6.53 0.22 -12.19
N VAL A 214 6.94 1.46 -12.40
CA VAL A 214 6.57 2.61 -11.57
C VAL A 214 5.96 3.71 -12.44
N ARG A 215 5.26 4.66 -11.81
CA ARG A 215 4.71 5.86 -12.47
C ARG A 215 5.04 7.13 -11.70
N ALA A 216 5.11 8.25 -12.41
CA ALA A 216 5.43 9.55 -11.83
C ALA A 216 4.29 10.11 -10.96
N THR A 217 3.04 9.90 -11.38
CA THR A 217 1.87 10.34 -10.59
C THR A 217 1.68 9.46 -9.37
N VAL A 218 1.72 10.04 -8.18
CA VAL A 218 1.58 9.34 -6.90
C VAL A 218 0.24 9.68 -6.26
N GLY A 219 -0.58 8.67 -6.03
CA GLY A 219 -1.83 8.77 -5.26
C GLY A 219 -1.59 8.58 -3.75
N PHE A 220 -2.58 8.97 -2.94
CA PHE A 220 -2.50 8.88 -1.47
C PHE A 220 -2.22 7.46 -0.95
N ALA A 221 -2.81 6.46 -1.58
CA ALA A 221 -2.69 5.06 -1.15
C ALA A 221 -1.59 4.29 -1.90
N ASP A 222 -0.80 4.93 -2.76
CA ASP A 222 0.25 4.24 -3.50
C ASP A 222 1.44 3.89 -2.60
N LEU A 223 1.97 2.68 -2.78
CA LEU A 223 3.29 2.32 -2.30
C LEU A 223 4.33 2.97 -3.21
N THR A 224 5.40 3.48 -2.63
CA THR A 224 6.34 4.33 -3.37
C THR A 224 7.80 3.89 -3.22
N VAL A 225 8.57 4.21 -4.26
CA VAL A 225 10.04 4.25 -4.29
C VAL A 225 10.50 5.66 -4.59
N VAL A 226 11.77 5.98 -4.37
CA VAL A 226 12.34 7.30 -4.69
C VAL A 226 13.17 7.19 -5.97
N LEU A 227 12.90 8.05 -6.95
CA LEU A 227 13.71 8.16 -8.16
C LEU A 227 15.06 8.78 -7.83
N ARG A 228 16.16 8.09 -8.16
CA ARG A 228 17.53 8.56 -7.87
C ARG A 228 18.27 9.03 -9.09
N ASP A 229 18.03 8.41 -10.25
CA ASP A 229 18.72 8.78 -11.48
C ASP A 229 17.94 8.33 -12.72
N ILE A 230 18.25 8.95 -13.85
CA ILE A 230 17.78 8.55 -15.18
C ILE A 230 18.99 8.53 -16.11
N THR A 231 19.30 7.37 -16.70
CA THR A 231 20.41 7.28 -17.66
C THR A 231 20.12 8.02 -18.97
N PRO A 232 21.15 8.35 -19.76
CA PRO A 232 20.94 8.92 -21.09
C PRO A 232 20.05 8.08 -22.00
N GLU A 233 20.02 6.74 -21.81
CA GLU A 233 19.18 5.80 -22.55
C GLU A 233 17.73 5.73 -21.98
N GLY A 234 17.38 6.58 -21.00
CA GLY A 234 16.05 6.64 -20.39
C GLY A 234 15.76 5.56 -19.36
N LYS A 235 16.77 4.81 -18.89
CA LYS A 235 16.60 3.87 -17.80
C LYS A 235 16.55 4.59 -16.46
N THR A 236 15.65 4.17 -15.60
CA THR A 236 15.38 4.81 -14.31
C THR A 236 15.92 4.00 -13.15
N PHE A 237 16.56 4.66 -12.19
CA PHE A 237 17.09 4.07 -10.97
C PHE A 237 16.27 4.52 -9.77
N PHE A 238 15.91 3.57 -8.91
CA PHE A 238 15.08 3.82 -7.73
C PHE A 238 15.72 3.29 -6.46
N GLU A 239 15.35 3.92 -5.36
CA GLU A 239 15.67 3.47 -4.01
C GLU A 239 14.37 3.07 -3.29
N ILE A 240 14.41 1.94 -2.59
CA ILE A 240 13.37 1.51 -1.66
C ILE A 240 13.70 2.10 -0.30
N VAL A 241 12.85 3.00 0.19
CA VAL A 241 13.01 3.73 1.46
C VAL A 241 12.04 3.23 2.54
#